data_59048b1ca0de6b98a2d590494abd7192
#
_entry.id   59048b1ca0de6b98a2d590494abd7192
#
_cell.length_a   1.000
_cell.length_b   1.000
_cell.length_c   1.000
_cell.angle_alpha   90.00
_cell.angle_beta   90.00
_cell.angle_gamma   90.00
#
_symmetry.space_group_name_H-M   'P 1'
#
loop_
_entity.id
_entity.type
_entity.pdbx_description
1 polymer ?
#
loop_
_entity_poly.entity_id
_entity_poly.type
_entity_poly.pdbx_seq_one_letter_code
_entity_poly.pdbx_strand_id
1 'polypeptide(L)'
;MESTKTEPYFVFMNHDPEYERLRADRTNRGVQELDLYLSRKHDELLANTLEAGSYKKTLSFVIVDGFSVDITEDQANVLRSAEEVRIVEKNQELA
;
A
#
# COMPACT_ATOMS: atom_id res chain seq x y z
N MET A 1 8.90 25.28 1.35
CA MET A 1 8.47 24.91 2.69
C MET A 1 7.96 23.48 2.67
N GLU A 2 8.58 22.62 3.43
CA GLU A 2 8.19 21.23 3.46
C GLU A 2 6.89 21.05 4.21
N SER A 3 5.97 20.31 3.62
CA SER A 3 4.75 19.92 4.31
C SER A 3 5.06 18.73 5.20
N THR A 4 4.95 18.90 6.52
CA THR A 4 5.07 17.80 7.47
C THR A 4 3.73 17.18 7.78
N LYS A 5 2.69 17.70 7.16
CA LYS A 5 1.33 17.21 7.39
C LYS A 5 1.12 15.89 6.66
N THR A 6 0.67 14.88 7.40
CA THR A 6 0.28 13.61 6.80
C THR A 6 -1.16 13.66 6.33
N GLU A 7 -1.41 13.00 5.22
CA GLU A 7 -2.75 12.90 4.63
C GLU A 7 -2.92 11.48 4.11
N PRO A 8 -4.16 11.01 3.94
CA PRO A 8 -4.38 9.67 3.42
C PRO A 8 -4.09 9.60 1.92
N TYR A 9 -3.30 8.59 1.55
CA TYR A 9 -2.99 8.27 0.16
C TYR A 9 -3.33 6.83 -0.13
N PHE A 10 -3.73 6.57 -1.36
CA PHE A 10 -3.89 5.21 -1.87
C PHE A 10 -2.66 4.83 -2.67
N VAL A 11 -2.11 3.66 -2.40
CA VAL A 11 -0.97 3.11 -3.12
C VAL A 11 -1.41 1.84 -3.82
N PHE A 12 -1.23 1.79 -5.13
CA PHE A 12 -1.55 0.61 -5.93
C PHE A 12 -0.27 0.01 -6.47
N MET A 13 -0.13 -1.30 -6.32
CA MET A 13 1.09 -2.02 -6.65
C MET A 13 1.09 -2.45 -8.11
N ASN A 14 2.29 -2.68 -8.64
CA ASN A 14 2.47 -3.27 -9.95
C ASN A 14 2.05 -4.73 -9.95
N HIS A 15 1.90 -5.31 -11.14
CA HIS A 15 1.52 -6.69 -11.32
C HIS A 15 2.43 -7.62 -10.49
N ASP A 16 1.81 -8.54 -9.77
CA ASP A 16 2.49 -9.52 -8.92
C ASP A 16 1.87 -10.89 -9.17
N PRO A 17 2.61 -11.83 -9.79
CA PRO A 17 2.09 -13.17 -10.07
C PRO A 17 1.66 -13.93 -8.82
N GLU A 18 2.34 -13.71 -7.68
CA GLU A 18 1.96 -14.39 -6.44
C GLU A 18 0.61 -13.89 -5.91
N TYR A 19 0.36 -12.59 -6.03
CA TYR A 19 -0.95 -12.03 -5.69
C TYR A 19 -2.04 -12.68 -6.55
N GLU A 20 -1.82 -12.80 -7.85
CA GLU A 20 -2.79 -13.40 -8.75
C GLU A 20 -3.04 -14.88 -8.41
N ARG A 21 -1.99 -15.61 -8.06
CA ARG A 21 -2.09 -17.01 -7.68
C ARG A 21 -2.93 -17.17 -6.40
N LEU A 22 -2.64 -16.37 -5.39
CA LEU A 22 -3.34 -16.43 -4.10
C LEU A 22 -4.79 -15.97 -4.25
N ARG A 23 -5.04 -14.98 -5.07
CA ARG A 23 -6.38 -14.45 -5.31
C ARG A 23 -7.29 -15.49 -5.97
N ALA A 24 -6.73 -16.40 -6.73
CA ALA A 24 -7.51 -17.45 -7.40
C ALA A 24 -8.07 -18.47 -6.42
N ASP A 25 -7.48 -18.62 -5.24
CA ASP A 25 -7.96 -19.56 -4.22
C ASP A 25 -9.03 -18.88 -3.37
N ARG A 26 -10.29 -19.27 -3.60
CA ARG A 26 -11.46 -18.70 -2.92
C ARG A 26 -11.86 -19.43 -1.65
N THR A 27 -11.07 -20.40 -1.20
CA THR A 27 -11.34 -21.07 0.07
C THR A 27 -11.07 -20.11 1.23
N ASN A 28 -11.64 -20.40 2.40
CA ASN A 28 -11.39 -19.59 3.59
C ASN A 28 -9.90 -19.49 3.90
N ARG A 29 -9.17 -20.59 3.72
CA ARG A 29 -7.74 -20.62 3.93
C ARG A 29 -7.01 -19.73 2.92
N GLY A 30 -7.42 -19.79 1.65
CA GLY A 30 -6.84 -18.97 0.59
C GLY A 30 -7.06 -17.49 0.84
N VAL A 31 -8.24 -17.11 1.30
CA VAL A 31 -8.55 -15.72 1.63
C VAL A 31 -7.65 -15.24 2.78
N GLN A 32 -7.46 -16.07 3.81
CA GLN A 32 -6.58 -15.72 4.92
C GLN A 32 -5.13 -15.59 4.49
N GLU A 33 -4.66 -16.51 3.65
CA GLU A 33 -3.29 -16.46 3.14
C GLU A 33 -3.04 -15.21 2.30
N LEU A 34 -4.01 -14.85 1.47
CA LEU A 34 -3.93 -13.64 0.66
C LEU A 34 -3.84 -12.38 1.53
N ASP A 35 -4.69 -12.30 2.53
CA ASP A 35 -4.69 -11.16 3.46
C ASP A 35 -3.35 -11.02 4.16
N LEU A 36 -2.79 -12.11 4.67
CA LEU A 36 -1.49 -12.10 5.33
C LEU A 36 -0.37 -11.74 4.37
N TYR A 37 -0.41 -12.27 3.16
CA TYR A 37 0.58 -11.99 2.13
C TYR A 37 0.61 -10.49 1.79
N LEU A 38 -0.56 -9.92 1.52
CA LEU A 38 -0.67 -8.52 1.16
C LEU A 38 -0.25 -7.61 2.30
N SER A 39 -0.70 -7.90 3.51
CA SER A 39 -0.34 -7.11 4.68
C SER A 39 1.17 -7.08 4.87
N ARG A 40 1.83 -8.23 4.78
CA ARG A 40 3.28 -8.33 4.92
C ARG A 40 4.01 -7.60 3.78
N LYS A 41 3.55 -7.82 2.56
CA LYS A 41 4.14 -7.18 1.37
C LYS A 41 4.08 -5.65 1.47
N HIS A 42 2.92 -5.13 1.84
CA HIS A 42 2.73 -3.68 1.96
C HIS A 42 3.56 -3.11 3.11
N ASP A 43 3.59 -3.80 4.24
CA ASP A 43 4.40 -3.37 5.39
C ASP A 43 5.89 -3.36 5.06
N GLU A 44 6.37 -4.36 4.34
CA GLU A 44 7.78 -4.42 3.91
C GLU A 44 8.13 -3.28 2.96
N LEU A 45 7.26 -2.97 2.01
CA LEU A 45 7.48 -1.84 1.12
C LEU A 45 7.66 -0.55 1.91
N LEU A 46 6.76 -0.30 2.85
CA LEU A 46 6.81 0.91 3.67
C LEU A 46 8.06 0.93 4.53
N ALA A 47 8.41 -0.19 5.16
CA ALA A 47 9.59 -0.28 6.00
C ALA A 47 10.89 -0.08 5.22
N ASN A 48 10.91 -0.48 3.95
CA ASN A 48 12.11 -0.38 3.11
C ASN A 48 12.24 0.98 2.45
N THR A 49 11.16 1.76 2.35
CA THR A 49 11.16 3.02 1.62
C THR A 49 11.01 4.24 2.50
N LEU A 50 10.38 4.11 3.66
CA LEU A 50 10.09 5.23 4.55
C LEU A 50 10.71 5.01 5.91
N GLU A 51 10.93 6.11 6.63
CA GLU A 51 11.47 6.05 7.98
C GLU A 51 10.47 5.41 8.94
N ALA A 52 10.97 4.52 9.80
CA ALA A 52 10.12 3.83 10.78
C ALA A 52 9.41 4.83 11.69
N GLY A 53 8.12 4.61 11.88
CA GLY A 53 7.29 5.48 12.74
C GLY A 53 6.83 6.76 12.08
N SER A 54 7.22 7.03 10.83
CA SER A 54 6.86 8.26 10.11
C SER A 54 5.57 8.13 9.32
N TYR A 55 4.97 6.96 9.29
CA TYR A 55 3.77 6.68 8.50
C TYR A 55 2.82 5.78 9.27
N LYS A 56 1.57 5.74 8.81
CA LYS A 56 0.57 4.85 9.40
C LYS A 56 -0.26 4.20 8.29
N LYS A 57 -0.05 2.91 8.09
CA LYS A 57 -0.89 2.14 7.17
C LYS A 57 -2.24 1.90 7.84
N THR A 58 -3.32 2.22 7.15
CA THR A 58 -4.67 2.10 7.72
C THR A 58 -5.40 0.86 7.23
N LEU A 59 -5.18 0.45 5.97
CA LEU A 59 -5.91 -0.67 5.40
C LEU A 59 -5.14 -1.24 4.21
N SER A 60 -5.11 -2.58 4.10
CA SER A 60 -4.68 -3.27 2.88
C SER A 60 -5.92 -3.70 2.12
N PHE A 61 -5.93 -3.46 0.81
CA PHE A 61 -7.03 -3.87 -0.06
C PHE A 61 -6.77 -5.28 -0.56
N VAL A 62 -7.82 -6.08 -0.68
CA VAL A 62 -7.72 -7.47 -1.13
C VAL A 62 -8.19 -7.61 -2.58
N ILE A 63 -9.21 -6.84 -2.98
CA ILE A 63 -9.78 -6.89 -4.34
C ILE A 63 -8.77 -6.40 -5.38
N VAL A 64 -7.99 -5.39 -5.00
CA VAL A 64 -6.85 -4.89 -5.77
C VAL A 64 -5.64 -4.91 -4.88
N ASP A 65 -4.45 -5.08 -5.48
CA ASP A 65 -3.21 -5.07 -4.71
C ASP A 65 -2.83 -3.63 -4.39
N GLY A 66 -3.29 -3.16 -3.24
CA GLY A 66 -3.08 -1.78 -2.82
C GLY A 66 -3.36 -1.59 -1.33
N PHE A 67 -3.10 -0.39 -0.86
CA PHE A 67 -3.33 -0.06 0.55
C PHE A 67 -3.53 1.43 0.71
N SER A 68 -4.06 1.80 1.87
CA SER A 68 -4.22 3.19 2.29
C SER A 68 -3.21 3.49 3.39
N VAL A 69 -2.58 4.65 3.33
CA VAL A 69 -1.54 5.04 4.28
C VAL A 69 -1.56 6.55 4.50
N ASP A 70 -1.34 6.95 5.74
CA ASP A 70 -1.18 8.37 6.10
C ASP A 70 0.29 8.74 5.97
N ILE A 71 0.60 9.60 5.02
CA ILE A 71 1.97 10.02 4.71
C ILE A 71 1.99 11.48 4.27
N THR A 72 3.19 12.05 4.21
CA THR A 72 3.39 13.38 3.64
C THR A 72 3.48 13.30 2.12
N GLU A 73 3.36 14.44 1.47
CA GLU A 73 3.52 14.51 0.02
C GLU A 73 4.92 14.06 -0.42
N ASP A 74 5.95 14.43 0.34
CA ASP A 74 7.31 13.99 0.05
C ASP A 74 7.44 12.47 0.11
N GLN A 75 6.82 11.85 1.11
CA GLN A 75 6.81 10.40 1.23
C GLN A 75 6.04 9.75 0.07
N ALA A 76 4.95 10.37 -0.35
CA ALA A 76 4.21 9.88 -1.51
C ALA A 76 5.09 9.88 -2.76
N ASN A 77 5.91 10.91 -2.93
CA ASN A 77 6.83 10.98 -4.06
C ASN A 77 7.92 9.90 -3.98
N VAL A 78 8.40 9.59 -2.78
CA VAL A 78 9.34 8.48 -2.58
C VAL A 78 8.69 7.15 -3.02
N LEU A 79 7.45 6.92 -2.62
CA LEU A 79 6.73 5.71 -3.01
C LEU A 79 6.50 5.64 -4.53
N ARG A 80 6.25 6.78 -5.17
CA ARG A 80 6.09 6.82 -6.62
C ARG A 80 7.35 6.38 -7.37
N SER A 81 8.50 6.53 -6.74
CA SER A 81 9.78 6.10 -7.30
C SER A 81 10.07 4.63 -7.08
N ALA A 82 9.32 3.95 -6.23
CA ALA A 82 9.55 2.55 -5.92
C ALA A 82 9.11 1.68 -7.11
N GLU A 83 9.94 0.72 -7.46
CA GLU A 83 9.70 -0.14 -8.62
C GLU A 83 8.43 -0.98 -8.47
N GLU A 84 8.10 -1.37 -7.26
CA GLU A 84 6.94 -2.20 -6.96
C GLU A 84 5.63 -1.42 -7.03
N VAL A 85 5.68 -0.09 -7.06
CA VAL A 85 4.50 0.78 -7.00
C VAL A 85 4.11 1.24 -8.39
N ARG A 86 2.81 1.13 -8.70
CA ARG A 86 2.28 1.61 -9.98
C ARG A 86 1.74 3.03 -9.88
N ILE A 87 0.92 3.30 -8.87
CA ILE A 87 0.24 4.58 -8.69
C ILE A 87 0.17 4.94 -7.22
N VAL A 88 0.38 6.21 -6.92
CA VAL A 88 0.10 6.80 -5.59
C VAL A 88 -0.83 7.98 -5.80
N GLU A 89 -2.01 7.90 -5.22
CA GLU A 89 -3.04 8.94 -5.35
C GLU A 89 -3.47 9.44 -3.98
N LYS A 90 -3.57 10.75 -3.86
CA LYS A 90 -4.11 11.35 -2.65
C LYS A 90 -5.60 11.02 -2.54
N ASN A 91 -6.02 10.58 -1.36
CA ASN A 91 -7.43 10.37 -1.09
C ASN A 91 -8.09 11.73 -0.85
N GLN A 92 -8.81 12.22 -1.86
CA GLN A 92 -9.51 13.48 -1.75
C GLN A 92 -10.95 13.21 -1.32
N GLU A 93 -11.30 13.71 -0.14
CA GLU A 93 -12.67 13.62 0.28
C GLU A 93 -13.49 14.63 -0.54
N LEU A 94 -14.57 14.12 -1.11
CA LEU A 94 -15.54 15.00 -1.74
C LEU A 94 -16.39 15.61 -0.63
N ALA A 95 -16.20 16.86 -0.45
CA ALA A 95 -16.98 17.61 0.55
C ALA A 95 -18.44 17.68 0.13
#